data_89de5fb1535d85d1f678a3f8b69c7fe3
#
_entry.id   89de5fb1535d85d1f678a3f8b69c7fe3
#
_cell.length_a   1.000
_cell.length_b   1.000
_cell.length_c   1.000
_cell.angle_alpha   90.00
_cell.angle_beta   90.00
_cell.angle_gamma   90.00
#
_symmetry.space_group_name_H-M   'P 1'
#
loop_
_entity.id
_entity.type
_entity.pdbx_description
1 polymer ?
#
loop_
_entity_poly.entity_id
_entity_poly.type
_entity_poly.pdbx_seq_one_letter_code
_entity_poly.pdbx_strand_id
1 'polypeptide(L)'
;MAPVSGVVSAANVVVGQVVDAREVVFEVIDPKRLAVEALAYDPLLLDGLARASAPLAGGVLELAFVGVGRNLKEQAMPVLFRVELPKTGELPAVAIGQTLKVLAQTRARQPGVAIPVGAVVRNAANEPLVWVHESAERFVSRKVTLAPLDGHSVAVTSGLNGGERVVVNGAASLSQIR
;
A
#
# COMPACT_ATOMS: atom_id res chain seq x y z
N MET A 1 -34.97 20.02 3.48
CA MET A 1 -34.53 19.54 2.15
C MET A 1 -33.05 19.19 2.25
N ALA A 2 -32.61 18.01 1.82
CA ALA A 2 -31.19 17.66 1.87
C ALA A 2 -30.41 18.57 0.90
N PRO A 3 -29.27 19.17 1.29
CA PRO A 3 -28.51 20.10 0.45
C PRO A 3 -27.72 19.37 -0.65
N VAL A 4 -27.56 18.06 -0.56
CA VAL A 4 -26.82 17.20 -1.49
C VAL A 4 -27.58 15.93 -1.78
N SER A 5 -27.34 15.35 -2.95
CA SER A 5 -27.82 14.01 -3.30
C SER A 5 -26.82 12.99 -2.80
N GLY A 6 -27.31 11.93 -2.14
CA GLY A 6 -26.44 10.92 -1.55
C GLY A 6 -27.23 9.82 -0.85
N VAL A 7 -26.53 9.01 -0.07
CA VAL A 7 -27.10 7.96 0.78
C VAL A 7 -27.07 8.41 2.22
N VAL A 8 -28.14 8.16 2.96
CA VAL A 8 -28.20 8.43 4.41
C VAL A 8 -27.25 7.47 5.11
N SER A 9 -26.19 7.99 5.75
CA SER A 9 -25.22 7.19 6.51
C SER A 9 -25.63 7.01 7.96
N ALA A 10 -26.29 8.02 8.55
CA ALA A 10 -26.81 7.97 9.89
C ALA A 10 -28.14 8.74 10.01
N ALA A 11 -29.04 8.21 10.83
CA ALA A 11 -30.27 8.85 11.23
C ALA A 11 -30.31 8.87 12.76
N ASN A 12 -30.17 10.06 13.35
CA ASN A 12 -30.06 10.22 14.81
C ASN A 12 -31.38 10.66 15.46
N VAL A 13 -32.51 10.37 14.82
CA VAL A 13 -33.83 10.77 15.30
C VAL A 13 -34.82 9.63 15.19
N VAL A 14 -35.80 9.66 16.08
CA VAL A 14 -36.97 8.78 16.08
C VAL A 14 -38.27 9.59 15.93
N VAL A 15 -39.31 8.93 15.43
CA VAL A 15 -40.62 9.58 15.25
C VAL A 15 -41.13 10.08 16.57
N GLY A 16 -41.52 11.37 16.64
CA GLY A 16 -42.04 12.02 17.85
C GLY A 16 -40.94 12.67 18.73
N GLN A 17 -39.67 12.58 18.39
CA GLN A 17 -38.60 13.27 19.10
C GLN A 17 -38.66 14.78 18.84
N VAL A 18 -38.47 15.57 19.88
CA VAL A 18 -38.23 17.02 19.75
C VAL A 18 -36.76 17.23 19.49
N VAL A 19 -36.44 17.95 18.42
CA VAL A 19 -35.07 18.23 18.00
C VAL A 19 -34.78 19.73 18.12
N ASP A 20 -33.54 20.05 18.50
CA ASP A 20 -33.05 21.42 18.53
C ASP A 20 -32.62 21.89 17.13
N ALA A 21 -32.66 23.23 16.92
CA ALA A 21 -32.32 23.84 15.63
C ALA A 21 -30.87 23.56 15.14
N ARG A 22 -29.99 23.11 16.04
CA ARG A 22 -28.57 22.77 15.76
C ARG A 22 -28.27 21.28 15.80
N GLU A 23 -29.28 20.45 16.03
CA GLU A 23 -29.11 19.00 16.11
C GLU A 23 -28.94 18.40 14.71
N VAL A 24 -27.97 17.51 14.58
CA VAL A 24 -27.74 16.77 13.34
C VAL A 24 -28.71 15.59 13.28
N VAL A 25 -29.74 15.75 12.47
CA VAL A 25 -30.84 14.79 12.32
C VAL A 25 -30.45 13.65 11.38
N PHE A 26 -29.86 13.97 10.24
CA PHE A 26 -29.41 13.01 9.24
C PHE A 26 -28.02 13.36 8.75
N GLU A 27 -27.23 12.35 8.47
CA GLU A 27 -25.97 12.48 7.78
C GLU A 27 -26.10 11.86 6.38
N VAL A 28 -25.82 12.66 5.35
CA VAL A 28 -25.90 12.22 3.95
C VAL A 28 -24.51 12.25 3.35
N ILE A 29 -24.09 11.14 2.78
CA ILE A 29 -22.81 10.98 2.13
C ILE A 29 -22.98 10.76 0.63
N ASP A 30 -22.03 11.27 -0.15
CA ASP A 30 -21.91 10.94 -1.58
C ASP A 30 -20.93 9.77 -1.75
N PRO A 31 -21.41 8.55 -2.04
CA PRO A 31 -20.54 7.37 -2.18
C PRO A 31 -19.56 7.46 -3.36
N LYS A 32 -19.76 8.40 -4.27
CA LYS A 32 -18.86 8.63 -5.42
C LYS A 32 -17.71 9.59 -5.09
N ARG A 33 -17.76 10.27 -3.94
CA ARG A 33 -16.78 11.29 -3.54
C ARG A 33 -16.15 10.95 -2.21
N LEU A 34 -15.51 9.79 -2.15
CA LEU A 34 -14.82 9.33 -0.95
C LEU A 34 -13.38 9.83 -0.90
N ALA A 35 -12.89 10.05 0.31
CA ALA A 35 -11.51 10.37 0.57
C ALA A 35 -10.95 9.43 1.65
N VAL A 36 -9.64 9.19 1.58
CA VAL A 36 -8.89 8.43 2.57
C VAL A 36 -7.85 9.36 3.19
N GLU A 37 -7.87 9.48 4.52
CA GLU A 37 -6.83 10.14 5.28
C GLU A 37 -5.86 9.07 5.80
N ALA A 38 -4.61 9.12 5.36
CA ALA A 38 -3.55 8.26 5.86
C ALA A 38 -2.62 9.04 6.79
N LEU A 39 -2.04 8.39 7.78
CA LEU A 39 -1.07 8.97 8.70
C LEU A 39 0.34 8.52 8.30
N ALA A 40 1.19 9.46 7.88
CA ALA A 40 2.58 9.22 7.52
C ALA A 40 3.48 9.59 8.71
N TYR A 41 4.13 8.59 9.29
CA TYR A 41 5.06 8.77 10.41
C TYR A 41 6.47 9.15 9.95
N ASP A 42 6.81 8.87 8.68
CA ASP A 42 8.09 9.23 8.09
C ASP A 42 7.87 10.28 6.97
N PRO A 43 8.38 11.51 7.14
CA PRO A 43 8.28 12.55 6.14
C PRO A 43 8.94 12.19 4.79
N LEU A 44 9.96 11.32 4.78
CA LEU A 44 10.64 10.89 3.56
C LEU A 44 9.70 10.09 2.62
N LEU A 45 8.66 9.46 3.17
CA LEU A 45 7.65 8.76 2.38
C LEU A 45 6.78 9.71 1.55
N LEU A 46 6.78 11.00 1.87
CA LEU A 46 5.97 12.01 1.19
C LEU A 46 6.66 12.57 -0.05
N ASP A 47 7.99 12.41 -0.13
CA ASP A 47 8.75 12.89 -1.26
C ASP A 47 8.48 12.04 -2.51
N GLY A 48 8.00 12.70 -3.55
CA GLY A 48 7.64 12.04 -4.80
C GLY A 48 6.41 11.13 -4.76
N LEU A 49 5.57 11.24 -3.73
CA LEU A 49 4.31 10.50 -3.64
C LEU A 49 3.42 10.80 -4.85
N ALA A 50 3.10 9.75 -5.61
CA ALA A 50 2.35 9.90 -6.86
C ALA A 50 0.97 9.26 -6.78
N ARG A 51 0.91 8.04 -6.30
CA ARG A 51 -0.28 7.22 -6.19
C ARG A 51 -0.24 6.39 -4.91
N ALA A 52 -1.39 5.91 -4.52
CA ALA A 52 -1.50 4.93 -3.46
C ALA A 52 -2.61 3.95 -3.79
N SER A 53 -2.62 2.83 -3.12
CA SER A 53 -3.70 1.85 -3.20
C SER A 53 -4.03 1.32 -1.81
N ALA A 54 -5.27 0.87 -1.63
CA ALA A 54 -5.69 0.23 -0.40
C ALA A 54 -6.39 -1.11 -0.73
N PRO A 55 -5.77 -2.25 -0.38
CA PRO A 55 -6.38 -3.55 -0.60
C PRO A 55 -7.56 -3.76 0.36
N LEU A 56 -8.67 -4.29 -0.17
CA LEU A 56 -9.89 -4.64 0.53
C LEU A 56 -10.31 -6.08 0.19
N ALA A 57 -11.20 -6.66 0.97
CA ALA A 57 -11.71 -8.01 0.74
C ALA A 57 -12.40 -8.20 -0.63
N GLY A 58 -12.90 -7.13 -1.26
CA GLY A 58 -13.60 -7.19 -2.56
C GLY A 58 -12.80 -6.56 -3.70
N GLY A 59 -11.53 -6.19 -3.52
CA GLY A 59 -10.74 -5.55 -4.57
C GLY A 59 -9.72 -4.55 -4.01
N VAL A 60 -9.28 -3.65 -4.86
CA VAL A 60 -8.30 -2.62 -4.50
C VAL A 60 -8.89 -1.24 -4.76
N LEU A 61 -8.80 -0.34 -3.78
CA LEU A 61 -9.10 1.07 -3.99
C LEU A 61 -7.85 1.75 -4.57
N GLU A 62 -8.00 2.34 -5.72
CA GLU A 62 -7.01 3.24 -6.29
C GLU A 62 -7.18 4.63 -5.67
N LEU A 63 -6.07 5.23 -5.28
CA LEU A 63 -6.02 6.46 -4.51
C LEU A 63 -5.17 7.51 -5.22
N ALA A 64 -5.76 8.65 -5.55
CA ALA A 64 -5.05 9.80 -6.08
C ALA A 64 -4.60 10.72 -4.94
N PHE A 65 -3.33 11.09 -4.92
CA PHE A 65 -2.79 12.04 -3.95
C PHE A 65 -3.42 13.43 -4.13
N VAL A 66 -3.88 14.00 -3.02
CA VAL A 66 -4.47 15.35 -2.99
C VAL A 66 -3.52 16.33 -2.31
N GLY A 67 -2.98 15.96 -1.16
CA GLY A 67 -2.10 16.84 -0.40
C GLY A 67 -1.75 16.31 0.97
N VAL A 68 -0.87 17.03 1.65
CA VAL A 68 -0.40 16.74 3.02
C VAL A 68 -0.87 17.84 3.94
N GLY A 69 -1.49 17.46 5.05
CA GLY A 69 -1.85 18.40 6.11
C GLY A 69 -0.62 18.91 6.85
N ARG A 70 -0.66 20.18 7.25
CA ARG A 70 0.44 20.80 8.00
C ARG A 70 0.32 20.63 9.51
N ASN A 71 -0.85 20.24 10.00
CA ASN A 71 -1.07 19.97 11.41
C ASN A 71 -0.86 18.48 11.67
N LEU A 72 0.02 18.16 12.61
CA LEU A 72 0.24 16.77 13.01
C LEU A 72 -1.01 16.20 13.70
N LYS A 73 -1.35 14.97 13.33
CA LYS A 73 -2.32 14.12 14.03
C LYS A 73 -1.59 12.90 14.57
N GLU A 74 -1.73 12.63 15.85
CA GLU A 74 -1.08 11.47 16.50
C GLU A 74 0.44 11.38 16.17
N GLN A 75 1.12 12.53 16.16
CA GLN A 75 2.53 12.67 15.82
C GLN A 75 2.89 12.26 14.36
N ALA A 76 1.91 12.12 13.50
CA ALA A 76 2.08 11.81 12.08
C ALA A 76 1.54 12.94 11.20
N MET A 77 2.02 13.00 9.96
CA MET A 77 1.52 13.93 8.96
C MET A 77 0.28 13.33 8.28
N PRO A 78 -0.88 13.98 8.31
CA PRO A 78 -2.05 13.50 7.61
C PRO A 78 -1.88 13.72 6.10
N VAL A 79 -2.07 12.67 5.35
CA VAL A 79 -2.03 12.65 3.88
C VAL A 79 -3.42 12.36 3.36
N LEU A 80 -3.93 13.27 2.54
CA LEU A 80 -5.26 13.14 1.96
C LEU A 80 -5.16 12.54 0.56
N PHE A 81 -5.93 11.49 0.35
CA PHE A 81 -6.14 10.85 -0.94
C PHE A 81 -7.60 10.91 -1.34
N ARG A 82 -7.87 11.10 -2.62
CA ARG A 82 -9.19 10.92 -3.20
C ARG A 82 -9.29 9.50 -3.76
N VAL A 83 -10.42 8.83 -3.50
CA VAL A 83 -10.70 7.53 -4.10
C VAL A 83 -11.00 7.72 -5.58
N GLU A 84 -10.29 6.99 -6.44
CA GLU A 84 -10.56 6.93 -7.87
C GLU A 84 -11.62 5.87 -8.16
N LEU A 85 -12.64 6.26 -8.90
CA LEU A 85 -13.68 5.31 -9.34
C LEU A 85 -13.08 4.36 -10.38
N PRO A 86 -13.21 3.04 -10.21
CA PRO A 86 -12.75 2.08 -11.19
C PRO A 86 -13.57 2.23 -12.48
N LYS A 87 -13.02 1.79 -13.60
CA LYS A 87 -13.69 1.85 -14.91
C LYS A 87 -15.02 1.11 -14.93
N THR A 88 -15.20 0.14 -14.07
CA THR A 88 -16.47 -0.60 -13.87
C THR A 88 -17.54 0.25 -13.20
N GLY A 89 -17.17 1.39 -12.61
CA GLY A 89 -18.10 2.28 -11.91
C GLY A 89 -18.51 1.82 -10.51
N GLU A 90 -18.11 0.63 -10.09
CA GLU A 90 -18.43 0.07 -8.79
C GLU A 90 -17.20 0.06 -7.90
N LEU A 91 -17.30 0.67 -6.72
CA LEU A 91 -16.27 0.60 -5.69
C LEU A 91 -16.44 -0.70 -4.89
N PRO A 92 -15.32 -1.28 -4.40
CA PRO A 92 -15.38 -2.32 -3.38
C PRO A 92 -16.17 -1.82 -2.17
N ALA A 93 -16.87 -2.71 -1.49
CA ALA A 93 -17.61 -2.36 -0.29
C ALA A 93 -16.66 -1.77 0.77
N VAL A 94 -16.87 -0.51 1.11
CA VAL A 94 -16.10 0.22 2.11
C VAL A 94 -17.05 1.07 2.96
N ALA A 95 -16.85 1.03 4.28
CA ALA A 95 -17.61 1.85 5.22
C ALA A 95 -16.87 3.16 5.53
N ILE A 96 -17.63 4.22 5.79
CA ILE A 96 -17.07 5.47 6.32
C ILE A 96 -16.51 5.20 7.73
N GLY A 97 -15.31 5.72 8.00
CA GLY A 97 -14.59 5.48 9.27
C GLY A 97 -13.86 4.13 9.34
N GLN A 98 -13.90 3.33 8.28
CA GLN A 98 -13.14 2.08 8.22
C GLN A 98 -11.64 2.36 8.17
N THR A 99 -10.86 1.66 9.00
CA THR A 99 -9.40 1.69 8.95
C THR A 99 -8.89 0.87 7.79
N LEU A 100 -8.01 1.46 6.98
CA LEU A 100 -7.42 0.86 5.78
C LEU A 100 -5.91 0.87 5.85
N LYS A 101 -5.29 -0.16 5.26
CA LYS A 101 -3.85 -0.14 5.00
C LYS A 101 -3.61 0.52 3.64
N VAL A 102 -2.92 1.66 3.65
CA VAL A 102 -2.57 2.39 2.43
C VAL A 102 -1.15 2.02 1.99
N LEU A 103 -1.01 1.58 0.76
CA LEU A 103 0.27 1.30 0.10
C LEU A 103 0.60 2.48 -0.80
N ALA A 104 1.54 3.30 -0.38
CA ALA A 104 1.96 4.48 -1.11
C ALA A 104 3.05 4.13 -2.14
N GLN A 105 2.94 4.68 -3.34
CA GLN A 105 3.92 4.56 -4.41
C GLN A 105 4.60 5.90 -4.64
N THR A 106 5.91 5.94 -4.46
CA THR A 106 6.72 7.11 -4.76
C THR A 106 7.25 7.05 -6.19
N ARG A 107 7.56 8.22 -6.76
CA ARG A 107 8.23 8.31 -8.08
C ARG A 107 9.72 7.99 -8.00
N ALA A 108 10.27 7.85 -6.83
CA ALA A 108 11.68 7.53 -6.64
C ALA A 108 11.99 6.19 -7.31
N ARG A 109 12.74 6.23 -8.40
CA ARG A 109 13.27 5.03 -9.06
C ARG A 109 14.55 4.62 -8.34
N GLN A 110 14.54 3.48 -7.70
CA GLN A 110 15.77 2.87 -7.23
C GLN A 110 16.33 1.97 -8.35
N PRO A 111 17.59 2.18 -8.78
CA PRO A 111 18.22 1.26 -9.71
C PRO A 111 18.35 -0.10 -9.01
N GLY A 112 17.96 -1.17 -9.70
CA GLY A 112 18.05 -2.51 -9.15
C GLY A 112 17.35 -3.53 -10.03
N VAL A 113 17.53 -4.80 -9.69
CA VAL A 113 16.87 -5.93 -10.34
C VAL A 113 15.74 -6.40 -9.46
N ALA A 114 14.51 -6.40 -9.98
CA ALA A 114 13.37 -6.93 -9.26
C ALA A 114 13.40 -8.46 -9.26
N ILE A 115 13.33 -9.07 -8.08
CA ILE A 115 13.24 -10.52 -7.90
C ILE A 115 12.11 -10.88 -6.93
N PRO A 116 11.49 -12.08 -7.07
CA PRO A 116 10.52 -12.56 -6.09
C PRO A 116 11.13 -12.70 -4.70
N VAL A 117 10.36 -12.40 -3.65
CA VAL A 117 10.81 -12.53 -2.25
C VAL A 117 11.29 -13.95 -1.95
N GLY A 118 10.66 -14.98 -2.56
CA GLY A 118 11.05 -16.40 -2.39
C GLY A 118 12.44 -16.77 -2.92
N ALA A 119 13.08 -15.90 -3.71
CA ALA A 119 14.46 -16.11 -4.19
C ALA A 119 15.50 -15.67 -3.16
N VAL A 120 15.10 -14.90 -2.15
CA VAL A 120 16.01 -14.38 -1.12
C VAL A 120 16.09 -15.36 0.02
N VAL A 121 17.31 -15.76 0.38
CA VAL A 121 17.62 -16.58 1.55
C VAL A 121 18.53 -15.79 2.49
N ARG A 122 18.57 -16.17 3.75
CA ARG A 122 19.48 -15.58 4.73
C ARG A 122 20.52 -16.59 5.18
N ASN A 123 21.78 -16.16 5.25
CA ASN A 123 22.85 -16.99 5.80
C ASN A 123 22.79 -17.01 7.34
N ALA A 124 23.71 -17.77 7.96
CA ALA A 124 23.81 -17.87 9.42
C ALA A 124 24.06 -16.52 10.12
N ALA A 125 24.63 -15.55 9.43
CA ALA A 125 24.82 -14.17 9.92
C ALA A 125 23.61 -13.26 9.65
N ASN A 126 22.47 -13.82 9.22
CA ASN A 126 21.24 -13.10 8.87
C ASN A 126 21.39 -12.11 7.68
N GLU A 127 22.46 -12.26 6.87
CA GLU A 127 22.68 -11.45 5.67
C GLU A 127 21.87 -12.02 4.50
N PRO A 128 21.22 -11.17 3.69
CA PRO A 128 20.47 -11.62 2.53
C PRO A 128 21.43 -12.08 1.41
N LEU A 129 21.09 -13.20 0.80
CA LEU A 129 21.77 -13.75 -0.36
C LEU A 129 20.77 -14.32 -1.37
N VAL A 130 21.22 -14.46 -2.60
CA VAL A 130 20.51 -15.14 -3.68
C VAL A 130 21.41 -16.22 -4.28
N TRP A 131 20.79 -17.26 -4.83
CA TRP A 131 21.48 -18.27 -5.60
C TRP A 131 21.40 -17.96 -7.08
N VAL A 132 22.54 -17.68 -7.68
CA VAL A 132 22.67 -17.42 -9.12
C VAL A 132 23.01 -18.70 -9.83
N HIS A 133 22.27 -19.04 -10.87
CA HIS A 133 22.52 -20.17 -11.74
C HIS A 133 23.51 -19.76 -12.83
N GLU A 134 24.80 -20.10 -12.65
CA GLU A 134 25.88 -19.75 -13.60
C GLU A 134 25.97 -20.72 -14.78
N SER A 135 25.80 -22.02 -14.51
CA SER A 135 25.81 -23.09 -15.52
C SER A 135 24.94 -24.26 -15.11
N ALA A 136 24.74 -25.25 -15.99
CA ALA A 136 23.78 -26.35 -15.82
C ALA A 136 23.81 -27.02 -14.44
N GLU A 137 24.98 -27.10 -13.80
CA GLU A 137 25.17 -27.77 -12.50
C GLU A 137 25.81 -26.85 -11.45
N ARG A 138 25.99 -25.56 -11.76
CA ARG A 138 26.66 -24.62 -10.86
C ARG A 138 25.76 -23.52 -10.37
N PHE A 139 25.52 -23.54 -9.06
CA PHE A 139 24.82 -22.49 -8.33
C PHE A 139 25.79 -21.79 -7.39
N VAL A 140 25.83 -20.48 -7.45
CA VAL A 140 26.72 -19.66 -6.61
C VAL A 140 25.89 -18.75 -5.74
N SER A 141 26.15 -18.78 -4.44
CA SER A 141 25.54 -17.86 -3.49
C SER A 141 26.20 -16.49 -3.61
N ARG A 142 25.39 -15.45 -3.69
CA ARG A 142 25.86 -14.08 -3.79
C ARG A 142 25.15 -13.20 -2.78
N LYS A 143 25.92 -12.46 -1.97
CA LYS A 143 25.35 -11.47 -1.05
C LYS A 143 24.74 -10.32 -1.85
N VAL A 144 23.58 -9.86 -1.41
CA VAL A 144 22.84 -8.80 -2.09
C VAL A 144 22.38 -7.75 -1.08
N THR A 145 22.23 -6.52 -1.58
CA THR A 145 21.54 -5.45 -0.84
C THR A 145 20.12 -5.33 -1.38
N LEU A 146 19.16 -5.30 -0.49
CA LEU A 146 17.74 -5.30 -0.83
C LEU A 146 17.09 -3.96 -0.47
N ALA A 147 16.18 -3.53 -1.33
CA ALA A 147 15.23 -2.48 -1.03
C ALA A 147 13.79 -3.01 -1.19
N PRO A 148 12.84 -2.57 -0.37
CA PRO A 148 11.44 -2.97 -0.52
C PRO A 148 10.90 -2.47 -1.86
N LEU A 149 10.13 -3.33 -2.56
CA LEU A 149 9.48 -2.97 -3.82
C LEU A 149 7.96 -3.12 -3.68
N ASP A 150 7.49 -4.32 -3.40
CA ASP A 150 6.06 -4.61 -3.19
C ASP A 150 5.88 -5.83 -2.27
N GLY A 151 4.63 -6.33 -2.11
CA GLY A 151 4.34 -7.48 -1.24
C GLY A 151 4.87 -8.82 -1.75
N HIS A 152 5.30 -8.92 -3.01
CA HIS A 152 5.70 -10.16 -3.67
C HIS A 152 7.14 -10.12 -4.18
N SER A 153 7.71 -8.92 -4.37
CA SER A 153 9.02 -8.68 -4.98
C SER A 153 9.88 -7.75 -4.14
N VAL A 154 11.18 -7.90 -4.25
CA VAL A 154 12.18 -7.00 -3.69
C VAL A 154 13.11 -6.50 -4.80
N ALA A 155 13.61 -5.29 -4.65
CA ALA A 155 14.63 -4.74 -5.54
C ALA A 155 16.02 -5.08 -4.98
N VAL A 156 16.84 -5.77 -5.78
CA VAL A 156 18.26 -5.97 -5.49
C VAL A 156 19.01 -4.76 -6.01
N THR A 157 19.51 -3.92 -5.10
CA THR A 157 20.20 -2.67 -5.44
C THR A 157 21.70 -2.88 -5.68
N SER A 158 22.27 -3.96 -5.14
CA SER A 158 23.66 -4.37 -5.43
C SER A 158 23.85 -5.89 -5.26
N GLY A 159 24.86 -6.42 -5.94
CA GLY A 159 25.22 -7.85 -5.89
C GLY A 159 24.58 -8.72 -6.96
N LEU A 160 23.72 -8.18 -7.83
CA LEU A 160 23.10 -8.89 -8.95
C LEU A 160 23.09 -8.00 -10.19
N ASN A 161 23.38 -8.59 -11.34
CA ASN A 161 23.34 -7.90 -12.63
C ASN A 161 22.05 -8.24 -13.39
N GLY A 162 21.60 -7.31 -14.23
CA GLY A 162 20.44 -7.57 -15.10
C GLY A 162 20.72 -8.74 -16.05
N GLY A 163 19.75 -9.66 -16.18
CA GLY A 163 19.85 -10.83 -17.05
C GLY A 163 20.41 -12.10 -16.37
N GLU A 164 20.91 -12.01 -15.14
CA GLU A 164 21.32 -13.20 -14.38
C GLU A 164 20.10 -14.04 -13.95
N ARG A 165 20.25 -15.35 -13.98
CA ARG A 165 19.20 -16.30 -13.57
C ARG A 165 19.29 -16.56 -12.08
N VAL A 166 18.21 -16.29 -11.34
CA VAL A 166 18.14 -16.49 -9.91
C VAL A 166 17.22 -17.65 -9.59
N VAL A 167 17.61 -18.47 -8.63
CA VAL A 167 16.80 -19.61 -8.15
C VAL A 167 15.68 -19.06 -7.28
N VAL A 168 14.42 -19.32 -7.66
CA VAL A 168 13.23 -18.94 -6.92
C VAL A 168 12.70 -20.09 -6.08
N ASN A 169 12.53 -21.26 -6.72
CA ASN A 169 12.06 -22.46 -6.07
C ASN A 169 13.24 -23.32 -5.60
N GLY A 170 13.25 -23.71 -4.31
CA GLY A 170 14.33 -24.52 -3.74
C GLY A 170 15.56 -23.71 -3.29
N ALA A 171 15.53 -22.38 -3.31
CA ALA A 171 16.63 -21.54 -2.84
C ALA A 171 17.03 -21.84 -1.39
N ALA A 172 16.06 -22.09 -0.52
CA ALA A 172 16.29 -22.47 0.87
C ALA A 172 16.98 -23.85 1.00
N SER A 173 16.60 -24.81 0.14
CA SER A 173 17.21 -26.15 0.15
C SER A 173 18.69 -26.11 -0.26
N LEU A 174 19.05 -25.26 -1.23
CA LEU A 174 20.44 -25.05 -1.63
C LEU A 174 21.30 -24.50 -0.48
N SER A 175 20.71 -23.72 0.42
CA SER A 175 21.42 -23.18 1.59
C SER A 175 21.75 -24.21 2.67
N GLN A 176 21.14 -25.40 2.61
CA GLN A 176 21.35 -26.50 3.56
C GLN A 176 22.40 -27.52 3.07
N ILE A 177 22.77 -27.47 1.79
CA ILE A 177 23.81 -28.32 1.21
C ILE A 177 25.17 -27.66 1.53
N ARG A 178 25.98 -28.33 2.35
CA ARG A 178 27.35 -27.93 2.69
C ARG A 178 28.33 -28.63 1.78
#